data_4dc30edc2337d6ad52edee4d5a3461ce
#
_entry.id   4dc30edc2337d6ad52edee4d5a3461ce
#
_cell.length_a   1.000
_cell.length_b   1.000
_cell.length_c   1.000
_cell.angle_alpha   90.00
_cell.angle_beta   90.00
_cell.angle_gamma   90.00
#
_symmetry.space_group_name_H-M   'P 1'
#
loop_
_entity.id
_entity.type
_entity.pdbx_description
1 polymer ?
#
loop_
_entity_poly.entity_id
_entity_poly.type
_entity_poly.pdbx_seq_one_letter_code
_entity_poly.pdbx_strand_id
1 'polypeptide(L)'
;MKGLQPKGVARRNKMLLAAIQLFLEQGYEKTTTAQISKAAGMSPTSFFAAFENKEALLLTLTQIMFENQFAKARTFAKDMEPLMV
;
A
#
# COMPACT_ATOMS: atom_id res chain seq x y z
N MET A 1 -2.78 9.03 -19.12
CA MET A 1 -1.53 9.48 -19.19
C MET A 1 -0.66 9.08 -18.12
N LYS A 2 0.24 8.28 -18.45
CA LYS A 2 1.04 7.76 -17.50
C LYS A 2 2.00 8.64 -16.94
N GLY A 3 2.46 9.55 -17.42
CA GLY A 3 3.50 10.37 -16.89
C GLY A 3 3.08 11.40 -15.91
N LEU A 4 1.82 11.47 -15.60
CA LEU A 4 1.34 12.52 -14.74
C LEU A 4 1.42 12.23 -13.26
N GLN A 5 1.74 10.99 -12.89
CA GLN A 5 1.84 10.69 -11.49
C GLN A 5 3.04 11.34 -10.85
N PRO A 6 2.91 11.99 -9.71
CA PRO A 6 4.04 12.61 -9.04
C PRO A 6 5.07 11.57 -8.62
N LYS A 7 6.34 11.98 -8.62
CA LYS A 7 7.40 11.07 -8.22
C LYS A 7 7.21 10.54 -6.81
N GLY A 8 6.71 11.36 -5.91
CA GLY A 8 6.50 10.93 -4.55
C GLY A 8 5.49 9.81 -4.43
N VAL A 9 4.46 9.84 -5.27
CA VAL A 9 3.46 8.78 -5.27
C VAL A 9 4.06 7.49 -5.79
N ALA A 10 4.87 7.56 -6.84
CA ALA A 10 5.50 6.37 -7.40
C ALA A 10 6.44 5.72 -6.38
N ARG A 11 7.22 6.52 -5.67
CA ARG A 11 8.11 5.99 -4.63
C ARG A 11 7.33 5.35 -3.52
N ARG A 12 6.29 6.01 -3.07
CA ARG A 12 5.48 5.49 -2.00
C ARG A 12 4.86 4.16 -2.39
N ASN A 13 4.37 4.07 -3.62
CA ASN A 13 3.77 2.82 -4.09
C ASN A 13 4.78 1.69 -4.15
N LYS A 14 6.00 1.99 -4.57
CA LYS A 14 7.04 0.97 -4.59
C LYS A 14 7.34 0.47 -3.20
N MET A 15 7.36 1.36 -2.22
CA MET A 15 7.59 0.95 -0.85
C MET A 15 6.44 0.11 -0.32
N LEU A 16 5.21 0.47 -0.67
CA LEU A 16 4.06 -0.30 -0.23
C LEU A 16 4.10 -1.72 -0.79
N LEU A 17 4.44 -1.85 -2.06
CA LEU A 17 4.55 -3.18 -2.67
C LEU A 17 5.68 -3.98 -2.05
N ALA A 18 6.82 -3.35 -1.84
CA ALA A 18 7.94 -4.02 -1.21
C ALA A 18 7.60 -4.48 0.19
N ALA A 19 6.87 -3.64 0.93
CA ALA A 19 6.48 -3.97 2.29
C ALA A 19 5.53 -5.16 2.32
N ILE A 20 4.56 -5.18 1.42
CA ILE A 20 3.63 -6.30 1.35
C ILE A 20 4.40 -7.59 1.12
N GLN A 21 5.31 -7.57 0.17
CA GLN A 21 6.08 -8.75 -0.15
C GLN A 21 6.89 -9.24 1.05
N LEU A 22 7.59 -8.33 1.72
CA LEU A 22 8.40 -8.70 2.88
C LEU A 22 7.54 -9.16 4.04
N PHE A 23 6.39 -8.52 4.26
CA PHE A 23 5.50 -8.94 5.33
C PHE A 23 5.01 -10.36 5.10
N LEU A 24 4.73 -10.71 3.84
CA LEU A 24 4.28 -12.05 3.52
C LEU A 24 5.40 -13.08 3.61
N GLU A 25 6.61 -12.68 3.25
CA GLU A 25 7.73 -13.60 3.26
C GLU A 25 8.30 -13.86 4.64
N GLN A 26 8.44 -12.84 5.44
CA GLN A 26 9.10 -12.99 6.73
C GLN A 26 8.32 -12.45 7.92
N GLY A 27 7.17 -11.88 7.68
CA GLY A 27 6.34 -11.38 8.76
C GLY A 27 6.61 -9.91 9.08
N TYR A 28 5.59 -9.27 9.63
CA TYR A 28 5.66 -7.86 9.95
C TYR A 28 6.77 -7.54 10.94
N GLU A 29 6.87 -8.33 12.00
CA GLU A 29 7.82 -8.06 13.05
C GLU A 29 9.28 -8.10 12.59
N LYS A 30 9.58 -9.01 11.69
CA LYS A 30 10.95 -9.16 11.23
C LYS A 30 11.30 -8.22 10.10
N THR A 31 10.35 -7.50 9.56
CA THR A 31 10.59 -6.58 8.46
C THR A 31 10.97 -5.22 9.01
N THR A 32 12.07 -4.68 8.51
CA THR A 32 12.56 -3.38 8.96
C THR A 32 12.31 -2.33 7.88
N THR A 33 12.29 -1.05 8.28
CA THR A 33 12.13 0.03 7.33
C THR A 33 13.25 0.07 6.32
N ALA A 34 14.47 -0.26 6.77
CA ALA A 34 15.61 -0.30 5.85
C ALA A 34 15.43 -1.38 4.79
N GLN A 35 14.92 -2.53 5.18
CA GLN A 35 14.68 -3.61 4.23
C GLN A 35 13.63 -3.21 3.20
N ILE A 36 12.59 -2.52 3.65
CA ILE A 36 11.55 -2.09 2.75
C ILE A 36 12.09 -1.12 1.70
N SER A 37 12.86 -0.11 2.14
CA SER A 37 13.44 0.84 1.21
C SER A 37 14.37 0.13 0.22
N LYS A 38 15.20 -0.77 0.72
CA LYS A 38 16.13 -1.47 -0.13
C LYS A 38 15.40 -2.34 -1.15
N ALA A 39 14.37 -3.03 -0.73
CA ALA A 39 13.60 -3.86 -1.63
C ALA A 39 12.88 -3.01 -2.68
N ALA A 40 12.58 -1.77 -2.35
CA ALA A 40 11.99 -0.85 -3.30
C ALA A 40 13.02 -0.18 -4.21
N GLY A 41 14.29 -0.55 -4.08
CA GLY A 41 15.33 0.02 -4.90
C GLY A 41 15.81 1.38 -4.43
N MET A 42 15.66 1.68 -3.16
CA MET A 42 16.03 2.97 -2.62
C MET A 42 16.97 2.83 -1.44
N SER A 43 17.54 3.96 -1.01
CA SER A 43 18.41 3.96 0.14
C SER A 43 17.61 3.72 1.41
N PRO A 44 18.25 3.20 2.46
CA PRO A 44 17.50 2.90 3.69
C PRO A 44 16.78 4.10 4.30
N THR A 45 17.36 5.28 4.17
CA THR A 45 16.75 6.47 4.75
C THR A 45 15.59 7.00 3.93
N SER A 46 15.42 6.53 2.70
CA SER A 46 14.32 7.00 1.85
C SER A 46 12.97 6.64 2.43
N PHE A 47 12.90 5.62 3.26
CA PHE A 47 11.64 5.24 3.88
C PHE A 47 11.00 6.42 4.61
N PHE A 48 11.83 7.16 5.34
CA PHE A 48 11.30 8.23 6.19
C PHE A 48 10.87 9.47 5.43
N ALA A 49 11.13 9.51 4.13
CA ALA A 49 10.58 10.56 3.30
C ALA A 49 9.12 10.31 2.97
N ALA A 50 8.71 9.04 3.03
CA ALA A 50 7.36 8.66 2.66
C ALA A 50 6.50 8.29 3.87
N PHE A 51 7.09 7.67 4.88
CA PHE A 51 6.35 7.20 6.04
C PHE A 51 7.14 7.48 7.31
N GLU A 52 6.43 7.81 8.37
CA GLU A 52 7.06 8.13 9.63
C GLU A 52 7.69 6.91 10.29
N ASN A 53 7.05 5.78 10.18
CA ASN A 53 7.53 4.54 10.74
C ASN A 53 6.84 3.37 10.05
N LYS A 54 7.19 2.15 10.48
CA LYS A 54 6.63 0.95 9.88
C LYS A 54 5.13 0.86 10.09
N GLU A 55 4.69 1.29 11.25
CA GLU A 55 3.26 1.27 11.56
C GLU A 55 2.47 2.21 10.67
N ALA A 56 3.04 3.36 10.34
CA ALA A 56 2.38 4.31 9.45
C ALA A 56 2.21 3.70 8.06
N LEU A 57 3.20 2.96 7.61
CA LEU A 57 3.11 2.28 6.32
C LEU A 57 2.02 1.22 6.37
N LEU A 58 1.98 0.46 7.45
CA LEU A 58 0.98 -0.59 7.60
C LEU A 58 -0.43 0.00 7.61
N LEU A 59 -0.60 1.12 8.28
CA LEU A 59 -1.89 1.78 8.32
C LEU A 59 -2.32 2.22 6.92
N THR A 60 -1.38 2.76 6.15
CA THR A 60 -1.67 3.17 4.78
C THR A 60 -2.08 1.97 3.94
N LEU A 61 -1.37 0.86 4.08
CA LEU A 61 -1.71 -0.36 3.37
C LEU A 61 -3.11 -0.82 3.72
N THR A 62 -3.43 -0.82 4.99
CA THR A 62 -4.73 -1.25 5.47
C THR A 62 -5.83 -0.37 4.88
N GLN A 63 -5.60 0.93 4.84
CA GLN A 63 -6.58 1.85 4.29
C GLN A 63 -6.81 1.59 2.80
N ILE A 64 -5.75 1.37 2.05
CA ILE A 64 -5.88 1.10 0.63
C ILE A 64 -6.66 -0.18 0.39
N MET A 65 -6.33 -1.22 1.14
CA MET A 65 -7.01 -2.49 0.98
C MET A 65 -8.47 -2.39 1.38
N PHE A 66 -8.74 -1.65 2.45
CA PHE A 66 -10.11 -1.46 2.89
C PHE A 66 -10.92 -0.70 1.86
N GLU A 67 -10.34 0.34 1.26
CA GLU A 67 -11.03 1.11 0.24
C GLU A 67 -11.33 0.27 -0.99
N ASN A 68 -10.40 -0.58 -1.36
CA ASN A 68 -10.63 -1.45 -2.52
C ASN A 68 -11.77 -2.41 -2.26
N GLN A 69 -11.81 -3.01 -1.06
CA GLN A 69 -12.89 -3.90 -0.73
C GLN A 69 -14.22 -3.18 -0.64
N PHE A 70 -14.20 -2.00 -0.07
CA PHE A 70 -15.42 -1.23 0.07
C PHE A 70 -15.95 -0.83 -1.31
N ALA A 71 -15.07 -0.45 -2.22
CA ALA A 71 -15.47 -0.10 -3.57
C ALA A 71 -16.07 -1.29 -4.29
N LYS A 72 -15.48 -2.47 -4.11
CA LYS A 72 -16.03 -3.67 -4.71
C LYS A 72 -17.37 -4.02 -4.14
N ALA A 73 -17.52 -3.90 -2.84
CA ALA A 73 -18.79 -4.20 -2.19
C ALA A 73 -19.88 -3.25 -2.67
N ARG A 74 -19.50 -2.00 -2.85
CA ARG A 74 -20.46 -1.02 -3.32
C ARG A 74 -20.92 -1.34 -4.73
N THR A 75 -19.99 -1.73 -5.60
CA THR A 75 -20.32 -2.09 -6.97
C THR A 75 -21.23 -3.31 -6.99
N PHE A 76 -20.90 -4.28 -6.16
CA PHE A 76 -21.69 -5.49 -6.10
C PHE A 76 -23.10 -5.20 -5.60
N ALA A 77 -23.23 -4.38 -4.57
CA ALA A 77 -24.53 -4.01 -4.05
C ALA A 77 -25.36 -3.27 -5.09
N LYS A 78 -24.69 -2.44 -5.86
CA LYS A 78 -25.37 -1.69 -6.90
C LYS A 78 -25.94 -2.61 -7.94
N ASP A 79 -25.19 -3.64 -8.32
CA ASP A 79 -25.64 -4.61 -9.30
C ASP A 79 -26.84 -5.38 -8.78
N MET A 80 -26.90 -5.61 -7.48
CA MET A 80 -27.99 -6.35 -6.90
C MET A 80 -29.19 -5.49 -6.53
N GLU A 81 -29.01 -4.19 -6.62
CA GLU A 81 -30.08 -3.28 -6.23
C GLU A 81 -31.41 -3.55 -6.89
N PRO A 82 -31.46 -3.78 -8.19
CA PRO A 82 -32.74 -4.07 -8.84
C PRO A 82 -33.44 -5.28 -8.28
N LEU A 83 -32.67 -6.21 -7.77
CA LEU A 83 -33.28 -7.42 -7.22
C LEU A 83 -33.91 -7.15 -5.86
N MET A 84 -33.45 -6.13 -5.19
CA MET A 84 -33.95 -5.83 -3.86
C MET A 84 -35.16 -4.91 -3.91
N VAL A 85 -35.39 -4.29 -5.02
CA VAL A 85 -36.52 -3.43 -5.18
C VAL A 85 -37.70 -4.23 -5.70
#